data_f08c0e5a21aa873347d9b144382c7744
#
_entry.id   f08c0e5a21aa873347d9b144382c7744
#
_cell.length_a   1.000
_cell.length_b   1.000
_cell.length_c   1.000
_cell.angle_alpha   90.00
_cell.angle_beta   90.00
_cell.angle_gamma   90.00
#
_symmetry.space_group_name_H-M   'P 1'
#
loop_
_entity.id
_entity.type
_entity.pdbx_description
1 polymer ?
#
loop_
_entity_poly.entity_id
_entity_poly.type
_entity_poly.pdbx_seq_one_letter_code
_entity_poly.pdbx_strand_id
1 'polypeptide(L)'
;MIQFVEREMTEVELARENAGFDEHTLEHGNPIQTSERYTVVVLDGATFIGCASGLAYKNGDDYNGWFYLTDLFVEKAYRRQGLGAALLSKLEARIAALGIRHIWTMTAGYEAPGFYRKQGYEVIFEQENWYATGHSQVGLQKRLEGEPPTRP
;
A
#
# COMPACT_ATOMS: atom_id res chain seq x y z
N MET A 1 32.08 -26.13 10.50
CA MET A 1 32.78 -25.00 9.83
C MET A 1 31.77 -24.13 9.13
N ILE A 2 31.80 -22.82 9.40
CA ILE A 2 30.90 -21.86 8.76
C ILE A 2 31.38 -21.62 7.32
N GLN A 3 30.44 -21.68 6.36
CA GLN A 3 30.70 -21.42 4.95
C GLN A 3 29.71 -20.41 4.40
N PHE A 4 30.17 -19.55 3.51
CA PHE A 4 29.33 -18.64 2.73
C PHE A 4 29.24 -19.18 1.30
N VAL A 5 28.03 -19.41 0.83
CA VAL A 5 27.76 -20.01 -0.49
C VAL A 5 26.88 -19.08 -1.30
N GLU A 6 27.33 -18.71 -2.49
CA GLU A 6 26.59 -17.82 -3.40
C GLU A 6 25.68 -18.66 -4.31
N ARG A 7 24.43 -18.80 -3.92
CA ARG A 7 23.37 -19.47 -4.68
C ARG A 7 22.01 -19.08 -4.12
N GLU A 8 20.96 -19.37 -4.85
CA GLU A 8 19.60 -19.24 -4.35
C GLU A 8 19.34 -20.16 -3.15
N MET A 9 18.45 -19.73 -2.28
CA MET A 9 17.98 -20.56 -1.18
C MET A 9 17.13 -21.72 -1.70
N THR A 10 17.21 -22.83 -1.02
CA THR A 10 16.27 -23.94 -1.23
C THR A 10 14.92 -23.62 -0.57
N GLU A 11 13.87 -24.36 -0.95
CA GLU A 11 12.54 -24.21 -0.33
C GLU A 11 12.59 -24.42 1.20
N VAL A 12 13.40 -25.35 1.67
CA VAL A 12 13.59 -25.62 3.10
C VAL A 12 14.25 -24.44 3.81
N GLU A 13 15.28 -23.87 3.19
CA GLU A 13 15.97 -22.69 3.72
C GLU A 13 15.05 -21.46 3.76
N LEU A 14 14.26 -21.25 2.73
CA LEU A 14 13.27 -20.16 2.68
C LEU A 14 12.21 -20.34 3.77
N ALA A 15 11.69 -21.54 3.96
CA ALA A 15 10.75 -21.83 5.03
C ALA A 15 11.36 -21.60 6.42
N ARG A 16 12.65 -21.97 6.60
CA ARG A 16 13.35 -21.71 7.88
C ARG A 16 13.58 -20.23 8.13
N GLU A 17 13.94 -19.48 7.10
CA GLU A 17 14.09 -18.02 7.17
C GLU A 17 12.79 -17.35 7.63
N ASN A 18 11.67 -17.66 6.97
CA ASN A 18 10.35 -17.13 7.31
C ASN A 18 9.95 -17.44 8.75
N ALA A 19 10.14 -18.70 9.17
CA ALA A 19 9.87 -19.09 10.56
C ALA A 19 10.79 -18.34 11.54
N GLY A 20 12.04 -18.10 11.17
CA GLY A 20 13.00 -17.36 11.98
C GLY A 20 12.60 -15.90 12.18
N PHE A 21 12.08 -15.25 11.16
CA PHE A 21 11.52 -13.89 11.27
C PHE A 21 10.31 -13.84 12.19
N ASP A 22 9.41 -14.81 12.08
CA ASP A 22 8.24 -14.91 12.96
C ASP A 22 8.66 -15.12 14.43
N GLU A 23 9.60 -16.03 14.68
CA GLU A 23 10.17 -16.26 16.01
C GLU A 23 10.74 -14.97 16.60
N HIS A 24 11.53 -14.24 15.81
CA HIS A 24 12.13 -12.97 16.21
C HIS A 24 11.08 -11.90 16.54
N THR A 25 10.02 -11.82 15.73
CA THR A 25 8.89 -10.92 15.97
C THR A 25 8.21 -11.22 17.31
N LEU A 26 7.94 -12.49 17.59
CA LEU A 26 7.33 -12.94 18.83
C LEU A 26 8.23 -12.72 20.05
N GLU A 27 9.54 -12.95 19.91
CA GLU A 27 10.53 -12.69 20.97
C GLU A 27 10.57 -11.22 21.40
N HIS A 28 10.26 -10.30 20.48
CA HIS A 28 10.17 -8.86 20.76
C HIS A 28 8.78 -8.44 21.31
N GLY A 29 7.90 -9.38 21.59
CA GLY A 29 6.57 -9.13 22.16
C GLY A 29 5.56 -8.65 21.12
N ASN A 30 5.84 -8.78 19.84
CA ASN A 30 4.91 -8.41 18.77
C ASN A 30 4.16 -9.63 18.25
N PRO A 31 2.85 -9.52 17.98
CA PRO A 31 2.13 -10.55 17.26
C PRO A 31 2.60 -10.61 15.79
N ILE A 32 2.38 -11.76 15.15
CA ILE A 32 2.64 -11.89 13.73
C ILE A 32 1.69 -10.94 12.97
N GLN A 33 2.27 -10.07 12.14
CA GLN A 33 1.50 -9.13 11.33
C GLN A 33 0.84 -9.85 10.15
N THR A 34 -0.42 -9.55 9.93
CA THR A 34 -1.20 -10.02 8.78
C THR A 34 -1.71 -8.82 7.98
N SER A 35 -2.33 -9.08 6.84
CA SER A 35 -2.94 -8.05 6.02
C SER A 35 -4.26 -8.51 5.44
N GLU A 36 -5.16 -7.55 5.22
CA GLU A 36 -6.43 -7.75 4.53
C GLU A 36 -6.51 -6.80 3.34
N ARG A 37 -6.99 -7.31 2.21
CA ARG A 37 -7.17 -6.50 1.01
C ARG A 37 -8.54 -5.84 0.98
N TYR A 38 -8.55 -4.54 0.65
CA TYR A 38 -9.75 -3.77 0.38
C TYR A 38 -9.65 -3.18 -1.03
N THR A 39 -10.75 -3.30 -1.76
CA THR A 39 -10.82 -2.88 -3.17
C THR A 39 -12.13 -2.19 -3.45
N VAL A 40 -12.06 -1.12 -4.23
CA VAL A 40 -13.21 -0.48 -4.87
C VAL A 40 -13.01 -0.62 -6.37
N VAL A 41 -14.01 -1.13 -7.07
CA VAL A 41 -14.00 -1.22 -8.53
C VAL A 41 -15.00 -0.24 -9.12
N VAL A 42 -14.74 0.20 -10.35
CA VAL A 42 -15.69 0.95 -11.16
C VAL A 42 -16.02 0.17 -12.42
N LEU A 43 -17.30 0.11 -12.71
CA LEU A 43 -17.84 -0.62 -13.86
C LEU A 43 -18.59 0.33 -14.78
N ASP A 44 -18.53 0.07 -16.08
CA ASP A 44 -19.44 0.61 -17.08
C ASP A 44 -20.35 -0.54 -17.54
N GLY A 45 -21.59 -0.53 -17.07
CA GLY A 45 -22.44 -1.71 -17.17
C GLY A 45 -21.83 -2.89 -16.41
N ALA A 46 -21.49 -3.97 -17.12
CA ALA A 46 -20.79 -5.14 -16.56
C ALA A 46 -19.27 -5.13 -16.83
N THR A 47 -18.77 -4.09 -17.52
CA THR A 47 -17.37 -4.01 -17.92
C THR A 47 -16.52 -3.35 -16.83
N PHE A 48 -15.45 -4.03 -16.39
CA PHE A 48 -14.46 -3.45 -15.50
C PHE A 48 -13.69 -2.33 -16.21
N ILE A 49 -13.66 -1.14 -15.62
CA ILE A 49 -12.94 0.01 -16.19
C ILE A 49 -11.92 0.64 -15.23
N GLY A 50 -11.87 0.21 -13.97
CA GLY A 50 -10.87 0.69 -13.03
C GLY A 50 -11.04 0.16 -11.62
N CYS A 51 -10.02 0.41 -10.79
CA CYS A 51 -10.03 0.02 -9.39
C CYS A 51 -9.07 0.87 -8.54
N ALA A 52 -9.34 0.88 -7.25
CA ALA A 52 -8.40 1.22 -6.21
C ALA A 52 -8.32 0.05 -5.24
N SER A 53 -7.14 -0.43 -4.92
CA SER A 53 -6.93 -1.61 -4.09
C SER A 53 -5.69 -1.47 -3.21
N GLY A 54 -5.72 -2.08 -2.04
CA GLY A 54 -4.57 -2.07 -1.17
C GLY A 54 -4.72 -2.97 0.04
N LEU A 55 -3.74 -2.90 0.94
CA LEU A 55 -3.60 -3.78 2.09
C LEU A 55 -3.70 -2.99 3.39
N ALA A 56 -4.62 -3.41 4.25
CA ALA A 56 -4.69 -2.98 5.63
C ALA A 56 -3.91 -3.96 6.50
N TYR A 57 -3.01 -3.46 7.34
CA TYR A 57 -2.18 -4.31 8.19
C TYR A 57 -2.81 -4.49 9.57
N LYS A 58 -2.69 -5.70 10.11
CA LYS A 58 -3.19 -6.08 11.42
C LYS A 58 -2.05 -6.59 12.30
N ASN A 59 -2.05 -6.14 13.55
CA ASN A 59 -1.25 -6.71 14.62
C ASN A 59 -2.18 -7.55 15.49
N GLY A 60 -2.17 -8.87 15.32
CA GLY A 60 -3.18 -9.74 15.91
C GLY A 60 -4.58 -9.45 15.32
N ASP A 61 -5.55 -9.14 16.15
CA ASP A 61 -6.95 -8.88 15.73
C ASP A 61 -7.20 -7.42 15.33
N ASP A 62 -6.29 -6.50 15.64
CA ASP A 62 -6.47 -5.07 15.47
C ASP A 62 -5.71 -4.52 14.26
N TYR A 63 -6.33 -3.60 13.52
CA TYR A 63 -5.64 -2.82 12.50
C TYR A 63 -4.57 -1.94 13.15
N ASN A 64 -3.39 -1.85 12.50
CA ASN A 64 -2.30 -1.04 13.02
C ASN A 64 -2.38 0.45 12.64
N GLY A 65 -3.39 0.83 11.86
CA GLY A 65 -3.60 2.20 11.41
C GLY A 65 -2.97 2.55 10.07
N TRP A 66 -2.27 1.62 9.43
CA TRP A 66 -1.61 1.82 8.13
C TRP A 66 -2.28 1.05 7.01
N PHE A 67 -2.32 1.67 5.84
CA PHE A 67 -2.81 1.08 4.59
C PHE A 67 -1.81 1.33 3.47
N TYR A 68 -1.51 0.29 2.72
CA TYR A 68 -0.68 0.38 1.51
C TYR A 68 -1.58 0.29 0.28
N LEU A 69 -1.71 1.41 -0.44
CA LEU A 69 -2.38 1.45 -1.74
C LEU A 69 -1.47 0.78 -2.77
N THR A 70 -1.84 -0.41 -3.20
CA THR A 70 -1.05 -1.20 -4.16
C THR A 70 -1.40 -0.88 -5.60
N ASP A 71 -2.67 -0.55 -5.88
CA ASP A 71 -3.18 -0.38 -7.23
C ASP A 71 -4.18 0.77 -7.29
N LEU A 72 -3.99 1.65 -8.25
CA LEU A 72 -4.96 2.64 -8.69
C LEU A 72 -4.91 2.67 -10.21
N PHE A 73 -5.97 2.17 -10.84
CA PHE A 73 -6.02 1.98 -12.28
C PHE A 73 -7.34 2.47 -12.85
N VAL A 74 -7.26 3.13 -13.98
CA VAL A 74 -8.41 3.49 -14.82
C VAL A 74 -8.06 3.20 -16.27
N GLU A 75 -8.94 2.50 -16.97
CA GLU A 75 -8.80 2.22 -18.39
C GLU A 75 -8.55 3.51 -19.18
N LYS A 76 -7.64 3.45 -20.15
CA LYS A 76 -7.19 4.63 -20.92
C LYS A 76 -8.35 5.42 -21.52
N ALA A 77 -9.36 4.72 -22.07
CA ALA A 77 -10.52 5.35 -22.69
C ALA A 77 -11.43 6.10 -21.71
N TYR A 78 -11.30 5.82 -20.42
CA TYR A 78 -12.11 6.41 -19.34
C TYR A 78 -11.35 7.41 -18.47
N ARG A 79 -10.10 7.71 -18.81
CA ARG A 79 -9.26 8.70 -18.09
C ARG A 79 -9.77 10.11 -18.29
N ARG A 80 -9.33 11.04 -17.42
CA ARG A 80 -9.69 12.47 -17.43
C ARG A 80 -11.17 12.75 -17.16
N GLN A 81 -11.86 11.84 -16.47
CA GLN A 81 -13.26 11.97 -16.05
C GLN A 81 -13.42 12.02 -14.52
N GLY A 82 -12.31 12.11 -13.80
CA GLY A 82 -12.32 12.14 -12.33
C GLY A 82 -12.53 10.77 -11.67
N LEU A 83 -12.48 9.66 -12.42
CA LEU A 83 -12.71 8.32 -11.87
C LEU A 83 -11.62 7.88 -10.90
N GLY A 84 -10.36 8.20 -11.18
CA GLY A 84 -9.24 7.88 -10.27
C GLY A 84 -9.40 8.57 -8.92
N ALA A 85 -9.73 9.85 -8.90
CA ALA A 85 -10.00 10.60 -7.69
C ALA A 85 -11.20 10.05 -6.92
N ALA A 86 -12.27 9.67 -7.61
CA ALA A 86 -13.48 9.09 -7.01
C ALA A 86 -13.19 7.71 -6.39
N LEU A 87 -12.45 6.86 -7.10
CA LEU A 87 -12.03 5.55 -6.60
C LEU A 87 -11.21 5.67 -5.32
N LEU A 88 -10.21 6.56 -5.35
CA LEU A 88 -9.33 6.80 -4.21
C LEU A 88 -10.10 7.34 -3.01
N SER A 89 -10.97 8.34 -3.22
CA SER A 89 -11.82 8.92 -2.19
C SER A 89 -12.73 7.87 -1.52
N LYS A 90 -13.34 6.99 -2.31
CA LYS A 90 -14.21 5.90 -1.80
C LYS A 90 -13.41 4.89 -0.98
N LEU A 91 -12.23 4.51 -1.43
CA LEU A 91 -11.34 3.60 -0.69
C LEU A 91 -10.87 4.25 0.62
N GLU A 92 -10.43 5.52 0.57
CA GLU A 92 -10.02 6.27 1.75
C GLU A 92 -11.14 6.34 2.80
N ALA A 93 -12.36 6.63 2.39
CA ALA A 93 -13.52 6.68 3.29
C ALA A 93 -13.78 5.31 3.94
N ARG A 94 -13.67 4.23 3.17
CA ARG A 94 -13.88 2.87 3.67
C ARG A 94 -12.85 2.48 4.71
N ILE A 95 -11.58 2.72 4.46
CA ILE A 95 -10.52 2.37 5.42
C ILE A 95 -10.50 3.29 6.64
N ALA A 96 -10.85 4.57 6.46
CA ALA A 96 -11.01 5.51 7.57
C ALA A 96 -12.10 5.05 8.56
N ALA A 97 -13.19 4.46 8.06
CA ALA A 97 -14.26 3.89 8.89
C ALA A 97 -13.78 2.71 9.74
N LEU A 98 -12.70 2.05 9.37
CA LEU A 98 -12.03 0.98 10.14
C LEU A 98 -11.03 1.52 11.18
N GLY A 99 -10.89 2.83 11.31
CA GLY A 99 -9.92 3.46 12.21
C GLY A 99 -8.52 3.61 11.62
N ILE A 100 -8.32 3.32 10.34
CA ILE A 100 -7.04 3.50 9.65
C ILE A 100 -6.85 4.98 9.32
N ARG A 101 -5.68 5.53 9.67
CA ARG A 101 -5.38 6.96 9.56
C ARG A 101 -4.22 7.30 8.64
N HIS A 102 -3.47 6.31 8.20
CA HIS A 102 -2.31 6.51 7.34
C HIS A 102 -2.43 5.67 6.08
N ILE A 103 -2.28 6.31 4.93
CA ILE A 103 -2.21 5.63 3.64
C ILE A 103 -0.93 6.05 2.92
N TRP A 104 -0.25 5.10 2.33
CA TRP A 104 0.94 5.34 1.54
C TRP A 104 0.92 4.56 0.25
N THR A 105 1.69 5.01 -0.72
CA THR A 105 1.80 4.38 -2.04
C THR A 105 3.15 4.70 -2.67
N MET A 106 3.47 3.97 -3.72
CA MET A 106 4.58 4.26 -4.62
C MET A 106 4.06 4.44 -6.04
N THR A 107 4.62 5.38 -6.77
CA THR A 107 4.27 5.62 -8.17
C THR A 107 5.51 6.00 -8.98
N ALA A 108 5.43 5.80 -10.28
CA ALA A 108 6.47 6.27 -11.21
C ALA A 108 6.41 7.79 -11.33
N GLY A 109 7.57 8.44 -11.33
CA GLY A 109 7.66 9.89 -11.42
C GLY A 109 7.11 10.48 -12.72
N TYR A 110 6.97 9.66 -13.78
CA TYR A 110 6.36 10.08 -15.04
C TYR A 110 4.83 9.93 -15.07
N GLU A 111 4.22 9.25 -14.08
CA GLU A 111 2.77 8.99 -14.11
C GLU A 111 1.99 10.02 -13.30
N ALA A 112 2.06 9.99 -12.00
CA ALA A 112 1.01 10.58 -11.21
C ALA A 112 1.40 11.27 -9.89
N PRO A 113 2.64 11.77 -9.62
CA PRO A 113 2.88 12.50 -8.38
C PRO A 113 1.98 13.72 -8.24
N GLY A 114 1.71 14.43 -9.34
CA GLY A 114 0.81 15.59 -9.37
C GLY A 114 -0.63 15.21 -9.04
N PHE A 115 -1.10 14.07 -9.53
CA PHE A 115 -2.43 13.54 -9.18
C PHE A 115 -2.54 13.30 -7.68
N TYR A 116 -1.60 12.59 -7.08
CA TYR A 116 -1.63 12.27 -5.65
C TYR A 116 -1.51 13.53 -4.78
N ARG A 117 -0.68 14.49 -5.15
CA ARG A 117 -0.57 15.77 -4.45
C ARG A 117 -1.90 16.52 -4.42
N LYS A 118 -2.66 16.52 -5.52
CA LYS A 118 -4.01 17.11 -5.57
C LYS A 118 -5.00 16.41 -4.66
N GLN A 119 -4.78 15.13 -4.37
CA GLN A 119 -5.59 14.35 -3.44
C GLN A 119 -5.10 14.48 -1.98
N GLY A 120 -4.11 15.32 -1.71
CA GLY A 120 -3.61 15.59 -0.37
C GLY A 120 -2.44 14.72 0.08
N TYR A 121 -1.81 14.00 -0.84
CA TYR A 121 -0.61 13.21 -0.57
C TYR A 121 0.65 14.08 -0.63
N GLU A 122 1.62 13.73 0.21
CA GLU A 122 2.94 14.36 0.23
C GLU A 122 4.02 13.34 -0.13
N VAL A 123 5.07 13.78 -0.81
CA VAL A 123 6.22 12.96 -1.16
C VAL A 123 7.06 12.71 0.10
N ILE A 124 7.34 11.44 0.38
CA ILE A 124 8.15 11.03 1.54
C ILE A 124 9.51 10.51 1.15
N PHE A 125 9.66 9.97 -0.07
CA PHE A 125 10.96 9.62 -0.62
C PHE A 125 10.93 9.64 -2.15
N GLU A 126 12.11 9.75 -2.74
CA GLU A 126 12.33 9.69 -4.16
C GLU A 126 13.59 8.86 -4.45
N GLN A 127 13.45 7.89 -5.34
CA GLN A 127 14.56 7.03 -5.79
C GLN A 127 14.89 7.39 -7.23
N GLU A 128 15.99 8.10 -7.39
CA GLU A 128 16.43 8.63 -8.69
C GLU A 128 16.86 7.51 -9.65
N ASN A 129 16.66 7.76 -10.95
CA ASN A 129 17.07 6.85 -12.02
C ASN A 129 16.53 5.42 -11.88
N TRP A 130 15.32 5.29 -11.35
CA TRP A 130 14.70 3.99 -11.15
C TRP A 130 14.27 3.32 -12.46
N TYR A 131 13.73 4.11 -13.39
CA TYR A 131 13.25 3.65 -14.70
C TYR A 131 14.27 3.93 -15.80
N ALA A 132 14.21 3.16 -16.90
CA ALA A 132 15.10 3.30 -18.04
C ALA A 132 15.07 4.71 -18.66
N THR A 133 13.98 5.44 -18.51
CA THR A 133 13.81 6.83 -18.95
C THR A 133 14.49 7.86 -18.04
N GLY A 134 15.12 7.42 -16.95
CA GLY A 134 15.71 8.29 -15.93
C GLY A 134 14.72 8.81 -14.89
N HIS A 135 13.43 8.50 -15.03
CA HIS A 135 12.42 8.90 -14.04
C HIS A 135 12.60 8.17 -12.71
N SER A 136 12.27 8.86 -11.64
CA SER A 136 12.32 8.35 -10.27
C SER A 136 11.13 7.45 -9.96
N GLN A 137 11.30 6.56 -8.98
CA GLN A 137 10.19 6.02 -8.21
C GLN A 137 9.93 6.94 -7.02
N VAL A 138 8.66 7.26 -6.76
CA VAL A 138 8.26 8.24 -5.75
C VAL A 138 7.34 7.57 -4.74
N GLY A 139 7.69 7.70 -3.46
CA GLY A 139 6.83 7.30 -2.35
C GLY A 139 6.04 8.49 -1.81
N LEU A 140 4.76 8.29 -1.56
CA LEU A 140 3.86 9.33 -1.07
C LEU A 140 3.01 8.79 0.08
N GLN A 141 2.55 9.69 0.95
CA GLN A 141 1.65 9.36 2.04
C GLN A 141 0.61 10.45 2.27
N LYS A 142 -0.49 10.06 2.90
CA LYS A 142 -1.53 10.97 3.36
C LYS A 142 -2.02 10.51 4.73
N ARG A 143 -2.27 11.46 5.61
CA ARG A 143 -3.01 11.22 6.84
C ARG A 143 -4.50 11.39 6.55
N LEU A 144 -5.29 10.36 6.84
CA LEU A 144 -6.73 10.41 6.69
C LEU A 144 -7.34 11.12 7.90
N GLU A 145 -8.29 12.02 7.63
CA GLU A 145 -9.08 12.65 8.67
C GLU A 145 -10.03 11.62 9.30
N GLY A 146 -10.24 11.75 10.57
CA GLY A 146 -11.16 10.96 11.34
C GLY A 146 -11.45 11.66 12.65
N GLU A 147 -12.46 11.21 13.37
CA GLU A 147 -12.72 11.73 14.71
C GLU A 147 -11.45 11.57 15.57
N PRO A 148 -11.05 12.63 16.31
CA PRO A 148 -9.95 12.49 17.23
C PRO A 148 -10.27 11.36 18.18
N PRO A 149 -9.25 10.53 18.59
CA PRO A 149 -9.50 9.47 19.56
C PRO A 149 -10.14 10.09 20.79
N THR A 150 -11.31 9.59 21.15
CA THR A 150 -11.92 9.94 22.44
C THR A 150 -10.94 9.52 23.51
N ARG A 151 -10.33 10.49 24.18
CA ARG A 151 -9.49 10.19 25.35
C ARG A 151 -10.38 9.52 26.40
N PRO A 152 -9.94 8.39 26.97
CA PRO A 152 -10.66 7.80 28.10
C PRO A 152 -10.72 8.75 29.29
#